data_cc167a9a416c6239af3d347adb2ff244
#
_entry.id   cc167a9a416c6239af3d347adb2ff244
#
_cell.length_a   1.000
_cell.length_b   1.000
_cell.length_c   1.000
_cell.angle_alpha   90.00
_cell.angle_beta   90.00
_cell.angle_gamma   90.00
#
_symmetry.space_group_name_H-M   'P 1'
#
loop_
_entity.id
_entity.type
_entity.pdbx_description
1 polymer ?
#
loop_
_entity_poly.entity_id
_entity_poly.type
_entity_poly.pdbx_seq_one_letter_code
_entity_poly.pdbx_strand_id
1 'polypeptide(L)'
;LICNYYDQRKRLMGLISWIKRTFGTPSEEKSEKAPISPPGAEFLFRGLSDAGIVIDEESALRLSAVWACIRLLSELPASLPIEVYEEKGESRIPVDHPAKYILLNPSDLLNRFTWHETMNAWQQGWGNAYSLIDDSAGTRNIKLIHLHPSGVVPVLSNGRLFYNVRDRLTGISDTFFREEIIHYKMLSTDGIVGKSPIRIARDNIALGLAAERYGARFFRRGGNLKAVIETEGHMSDLEFKEWKRRWEKYYQGDSGDHNTPILEYGMKYKQLGVNPEDAQFIASRKFQLNEICRIFNVPPHLIADLERSTFSNIEHQDLQFVKYTLRADLRRKEMELEDKLIIDPREKGKIRIRFNIDGLLRGDLTTLTNHILQLTNNGTLTRNEGRALLNRNPIPGLDKPLEPANITGKDK
;
A
#
# COMPACT_ATOMS: atom_id res chain seq x y z
N LEU A 1 29.94 3.08 -18.59
CA LEU A 1 29.00 2.66 -17.52
C LEU A 1 28.23 1.39 -17.93
N ILE A 2 27.50 1.42 -19.05
CA ILE A 2 26.64 0.29 -19.47
C ILE A 2 27.44 -1.02 -19.63
N CYS A 3 28.55 -1.03 -20.38
CA CYS A 3 29.37 -2.25 -20.56
C CYS A 3 29.92 -2.79 -19.24
N ASN A 4 30.37 -1.91 -18.36
CA ASN A 4 30.92 -2.30 -17.07
C ASN A 4 29.85 -2.89 -16.14
N TYR A 5 28.64 -2.36 -16.15
CA TYR A 5 27.50 -2.91 -15.39
C TYR A 5 27.23 -4.38 -15.75
N TYR A 6 27.11 -4.68 -17.05
CA TYR A 6 26.84 -6.04 -17.51
C TYR A 6 27.97 -7.02 -17.20
N ASP A 7 29.23 -6.57 -17.29
CA ASP A 7 30.37 -7.39 -16.89
C ASP A 7 30.39 -7.67 -15.39
N GLN A 8 30.09 -6.67 -14.56
CA GLN A 8 29.98 -6.84 -13.10
C GLN A 8 28.82 -7.79 -12.74
N ARG A 9 27.69 -7.65 -13.40
CA ARG A 9 26.54 -8.57 -13.20
C ARG A 9 26.91 -10.00 -13.58
N LYS A 10 27.56 -10.21 -14.71
CA LYS A 10 28.04 -11.52 -15.14
C LYS A 10 29.01 -12.16 -14.15
N ARG A 11 29.95 -11.39 -13.60
CA ARG A 11 30.88 -11.84 -12.55
C ARG A 11 30.14 -12.22 -11.27
N LEU A 12 29.17 -11.42 -10.83
CA LEU A 12 28.34 -11.68 -9.65
C LEU A 12 27.56 -13.00 -9.83
N MET A 13 26.90 -13.17 -10.97
CA MET A 13 26.13 -14.41 -11.26
C MET A 13 27.03 -15.62 -11.41
N GLY A 14 28.24 -15.48 -11.99
CA GLY A 14 29.26 -16.52 -12.03
C GLY A 14 29.70 -16.93 -10.62
N LEU A 15 29.92 -15.99 -9.73
CA LEU A 15 30.26 -16.23 -8.32
C LEU A 15 29.10 -16.92 -7.58
N ILE A 16 27.87 -16.46 -7.75
CA ILE A 16 26.67 -17.06 -7.18
C ILE A 16 26.54 -18.52 -7.65
N SER A 17 26.68 -18.76 -8.97
CA SER A 17 26.62 -20.11 -9.54
C SER A 17 27.72 -21.01 -8.99
N TRP A 18 28.94 -20.50 -8.86
CA TRP A 18 30.06 -21.24 -8.26
C TRP A 18 29.79 -21.58 -6.79
N ILE A 19 29.29 -20.62 -6.00
CA ILE A 19 28.91 -20.84 -4.59
C ILE A 19 27.81 -21.92 -4.48
N LYS A 20 26.75 -21.84 -5.31
CA LYS A 20 25.69 -22.85 -5.36
C LYS A 20 26.24 -24.24 -5.64
N ARG A 21 27.22 -24.38 -6.58
CA ARG A 21 27.86 -25.66 -6.92
C ARG A 21 28.77 -26.18 -5.84
N THR A 22 29.55 -25.29 -5.20
CA THR A 22 30.61 -25.70 -4.26
C THR A 22 30.07 -25.99 -2.86
N PHE A 23 29.15 -25.15 -2.39
CA PHE A 23 28.64 -25.21 -1.01
C PHE A 23 27.19 -25.71 -0.93
N GLY A 24 26.52 -25.85 -2.06
CA GLY A 24 25.10 -26.16 -2.13
C GLY A 24 24.24 -24.97 -1.69
N THR A 25 22.92 -25.09 -1.90
CA THR A 25 21.93 -24.18 -1.30
C THR A 25 21.43 -24.82 0.00
N PRO A 26 21.15 -24.04 1.06
CA PRO A 26 20.55 -24.59 2.28
C PRO A 26 19.19 -25.21 1.95
N SER A 27 19.07 -26.53 2.09
CA SER A 27 17.77 -27.22 2.01
C SER A 27 17.04 -27.08 3.34
N GLU A 28 15.71 -27.11 3.33
CA GLU A 28 14.88 -27.06 4.54
C GLU A 28 15.25 -28.13 5.58
N GLU A 29 15.76 -29.28 5.12
CA GLU A 29 16.11 -30.42 5.99
C GLU A 29 17.44 -30.29 6.74
N LYS A 30 18.33 -29.35 6.36
CA LYS A 30 19.66 -29.19 6.98
C LYS A 30 19.82 -27.95 7.85
N SER A 31 18.81 -27.12 7.98
CA SER A 31 18.86 -25.95 8.87
C SER A 31 18.43 -26.39 10.29
N GLU A 32 19.39 -26.68 11.15
CA GLU A 32 19.16 -26.90 12.60
C GLU A 32 18.58 -25.69 13.34
N LYS A 33 18.47 -24.55 12.69
CA LYS A 33 17.77 -23.36 13.21
C LYS A 33 16.44 -23.24 12.48
N ALA A 34 15.37 -23.22 13.28
CA ALA A 34 14.05 -22.95 12.79
C ALA A 34 14.07 -21.77 11.79
N PRO A 35 13.40 -21.89 10.64
CA PRO A 35 13.29 -20.78 9.72
C PRO A 35 12.79 -19.56 10.49
N ILE A 36 13.32 -18.37 10.16
CA ILE A 36 12.87 -17.13 10.74
C ILE A 36 11.40 -17.02 10.37
N SER A 37 10.53 -17.40 11.30
CA SER A 37 9.09 -17.59 11.19
C SER A 37 8.58 -17.54 9.77
N PRO A 38 8.41 -18.70 9.09
CA PRO A 38 7.85 -18.68 7.77
C PRO A 38 6.48 -18.00 7.83
N PRO A 39 6.12 -17.17 6.84
CA PRO A 39 4.76 -16.69 6.71
C PRO A 39 3.72 -17.80 6.72
N GLY A 40 4.13 -19.08 6.58
CA GLY A 40 3.29 -20.26 6.60
C GLY A 40 3.25 -21.06 7.89
N ALA A 41 4.21 -20.92 8.83
CA ALA A 41 4.09 -21.63 10.12
C ALA A 41 3.04 -21.01 11.04
N GLU A 42 2.80 -19.69 10.94
CA GLU A 42 1.63 -19.05 11.54
C GLU A 42 0.31 -19.48 10.89
N PHE A 43 0.33 -20.14 9.74
CA PHE A 43 -0.86 -20.71 9.10
C PHE A 43 -1.52 -21.82 9.94
N LEU A 44 -0.75 -22.51 10.77
CA LEU A 44 -1.28 -23.48 11.74
C LEU A 44 -1.90 -22.80 12.98
N PHE A 45 -1.56 -21.56 13.26
CA PHE A 45 -2.21 -20.70 14.25
C PHE A 45 -3.06 -19.62 13.52
N ARG A 46 -3.97 -20.03 12.63
CA ARG A 46 -5.12 -19.23 12.25
C ARG A 46 -5.99 -19.03 13.49
N GLY A 47 -5.50 -18.20 14.41
CA GLY A 47 -6.30 -17.77 15.54
C GLY A 47 -7.54 -17.10 14.99
N LEU A 48 -8.70 -17.58 15.34
CA LEU A 48 -9.94 -16.83 15.26
C LEU A 48 -9.66 -15.47 15.90
N SER A 49 -10.06 -14.38 15.24
CA SER A 49 -10.11 -13.08 15.91
C SER A 49 -11.09 -13.13 17.07
N ASP A 50 -10.97 -12.23 18.04
CA ASP A 50 -11.94 -12.13 19.14
C ASP A 50 -13.39 -11.99 18.66
N ALA A 51 -13.58 -11.46 17.44
CA ALA A 51 -14.88 -11.38 16.75
C ALA A 51 -15.32 -12.71 16.09
N GLY A 52 -14.56 -13.81 16.22
CA GLY A 52 -14.86 -15.11 15.62
C GLY A 52 -14.71 -15.18 14.09
N ILE A 53 -14.01 -14.22 13.48
CA ILE A 53 -13.77 -14.13 12.03
C ILE A 53 -12.31 -14.44 11.75
N VAL A 54 -12.04 -15.33 10.81
CA VAL A 54 -10.69 -15.57 10.30
C VAL A 54 -10.33 -14.45 9.33
N ILE A 55 -9.23 -13.74 9.63
CA ILE A 55 -8.72 -12.65 8.81
C ILE A 55 -7.39 -13.09 8.19
N ASP A 56 -7.35 -13.07 6.88
CA ASP A 56 -6.15 -13.15 6.06
C ASP A 56 -6.05 -11.91 5.16
N GLU A 57 -4.99 -11.82 4.40
CA GLU A 57 -4.69 -10.65 3.56
C GLU A 57 -5.76 -10.42 2.48
N GLU A 58 -6.39 -11.49 1.96
CA GLU A 58 -7.46 -11.38 0.95
C GLU A 58 -8.81 -11.00 1.58
N SER A 59 -9.16 -11.62 2.69
CA SER A 59 -10.43 -11.31 3.38
C SER A 59 -10.45 -9.91 3.95
N ALA A 60 -9.30 -9.38 4.37
CA ALA A 60 -9.14 -8.01 4.85
C ALA A 60 -9.48 -6.97 3.77
N LEU A 61 -9.18 -7.26 2.49
CA LEU A 61 -9.49 -6.37 1.36
C LEU A 61 -10.99 -6.19 1.12
N ARG A 62 -11.84 -7.02 1.73
CA ARG A 62 -13.30 -6.83 1.67
C ARG A 62 -13.77 -5.63 2.50
N LEU A 63 -12.99 -5.20 3.47
CA LEU A 63 -13.28 -3.98 4.22
C LEU A 63 -12.87 -2.77 3.37
N SER A 64 -13.83 -1.93 3.01
CA SER A 64 -13.65 -0.81 2.09
C SER A 64 -12.52 0.14 2.49
N ALA A 65 -12.38 0.42 3.80
CA ALA A 65 -11.31 1.27 4.33
C ALA A 65 -9.90 0.66 4.12
N VAL A 66 -9.76 -0.67 4.32
CA VAL A 66 -8.50 -1.39 4.07
C VAL A 66 -8.15 -1.34 2.59
N TRP A 67 -9.13 -1.65 1.72
CA TRP A 67 -8.94 -1.56 0.27
C TRP A 67 -8.50 -0.17 -0.16
N ALA A 68 -9.18 0.88 0.31
CA ALA A 68 -8.88 2.27 -0.04
C ALA A 68 -7.46 2.68 0.39
N CYS A 69 -7.03 2.31 1.61
CA CYS A 69 -5.68 2.60 2.09
C CYS A 69 -4.61 1.87 1.27
N ILE A 70 -4.78 0.56 1.03
CA ILE A 70 -3.80 -0.23 0.26
C ILE A 70 -3.74 0.27 -1.17
N ARG A 71 -4.89 0.56 -1.81
CA ARG A 71 -4.94 1.12 -3.15
C ARG A 71 -4.16 2.43 -3.24
N LEU A 72 -4.43 3.38 -2.35
CA LEU A 72 -3.74 4.67 -2.34
C LEU A 72 -2.22 4.50 -2.18
N LEU A 73 -1.79 3.68 -1.21
CA LEU A 73 -0.37 3.44 -0.93
C LEU A 73 0.33 2.60 -2.01
N SER A 74 -0.43 1.99 -2.92
CA SER A 74 0.11 1.22 -4.04
C SER A 74 0.17 2.04 -5.33
N GLU A 75 -0.92 2.70 -5.69
CA GLU A 75 -1.05 3.48 -6.92
C GLU A 75 -0.18 4.75 -6.90
N LEU A 76 -0.18 5.46 -5.77
CA LEU A 76 0.52 6.74 -5.68
C LEU A 76 2.05 6.60 -5.88
N PRO A 77 2.77 5.69 -5.19
CA PRO A 77 4.19 5.45 -5.48
C PRO A 77 4.44 4.94 -6.90
N ALA A 78 3.54 4.11 -7.46
CA ALA A 78 3.68 3.56 -8.81
C ALA A 78 3.56 4.65 -9.90
N SER A 79 2.82 5.71 -9.63
CA SER A 79 2.64 6.84 -10.54
C SER A 79 3.87 7.77 -10.62
N LEU A 80 4.75 7.73 -9.62
CA LEU A 80 5.88 8.65 -9.53
C LEU A 80 6.94 8.37 -10.60
N PRO A 81 7.54 9.42 -11.20
CA PRO A 81 8.71 9.27 -12.04
C PRO A 81 9.90 8.73 -11.22
N ILE A 82 10.66 7.82 -11.82
CA ILE A 82 11.90 7.29 -11.23
C ILE A 82 13.07 7.94 -11.94
N GLU A 83 13.95 8.53 -11.17
CA GLU A 83 15.16 9.21 -11.64
C GLU A 83 16.40 8.46 -11.19
N VAL A 84 17.37 8.36 -12.10
CA VAL A 84 18.71 7.82 -11.82
C VAL A 84 19.72 8.90 -12.14
N TYR A 85 20.51 9.30 -11.15
CA TYR A 85 21.49 10.37 -11.27
C TYR A 85 22.76 10.09 -10.50
N GLU A 86 23.85 10.74 -10.92
CA GLU A 86 25.11 10.76 -10.17
C GLU A 86 25.15 11.99 -9.26
N GLU A 87 25.49 11.76 -7.99
CA GLU A 87 25.64 12.81 -7.00
C GLU A 87 27.12 13.27 -6.99
N LYS A 88 27.37 14.50 -7.48
CA LYS A 88 28.70 15.13 -7.52
C LYS A 88 28.70 16.41 -6.69
N GLY A 89 29.13 16.30 -5.43
CA GLY A 89 29.00 17.39 -4.49
C GLY A 89 27.54 17.76 -4.28
N GLU A 90 27.14 18.98 -4.57
CA GLU A 90 25.76 19.46 -4.46
C GLU A 90 24.93 19.27 -5.74
N SER A 91 25.57 18.84 -6.84
CA SER A 91 24.93 18.73 -8.14
C SER A 91 24.41 17.31 -8.38
N ARG A 92 23.20 17.21 -8.95
CA ARG A 92 22.56 15.97 -9.40
C ARG A 92 22.62 15.93 -10.92
N ILE A 93 23.40 15.02 -11.45
CA ILE A 93 23.61 14.88 -12.89
C ILE A 93 22.88 13.63 -13.36
N PRO A 94 21.85 13.74 -14.20
CA PRO A 94 21.17 12.58 -14.79
C PRO A 94 22.19 11.69 -15.52
N VAL A 95 22.13 10.38 -15.28
CA VAL A 95 23.05 9.43 -15.90
C VAL A 95 22.30 8.37 -16.69
N ASP A 96 22.92 7.92 -17.76
CA ASP A 96 22.45 6.79 -18.55
C ASP A 96 22.98 5.50 -17.92
N HIS A 97 22.19 4.92 -16.99
CA HIS A 97 22.58 3.74 -16.24
C HIS A 97 21.56 2.60 -16.48
N PRO A 98 22.01 1.33 -16.59
CA PRO A 98 21.14 0.18 -16.84
C PRO A 98 19.98 0.04 -15.86
N ALA A 99 20.16 0.37 -14.59
CA ALA A 99 19.09 0.36 -13.59
C ALA A 99 17.87 1.18 -14.01
N LYS A 100 18.07 2.30 -14.73
CA LYS A 100 16.96 3.12 -15.26
C LYS A 100 16.14 2.32 -16.27
N TYR A 101 16.78 1.61 -17.19
CA TYR A 101 16.09 0.81 -18.20
C TYR A 101 15.35 -0.38 -17.62
N ILE A 102 15.97 -1.06 -16.63
CA ILE A 102 15.33 -2.17 -15.90
C ILE A 102 14.07 -1.67 -15.19
N LEU A 103 14.12 -0.52 -14.52
CA LEU A 103 12.97 0.04 -13.78
C LEU A 103 11.89 0.62 -14.71
N LEU A 104 12.25 1.09 -15.91
CA LEU A 104 11.28 1.56 -16.90
C LEU A 104 10.57 0.39 -17.62
N ASN A 105 11.27 -0.75 -17.81
CA ASN A 105 10.78 -1.94 -18.49
C ASN A 105 11.04 -3.19 -17.65
N PRO A 106 10.39 -3.30 -16.48
CA PRO A 106 10.73 -4.33 -15.49
C PRO A 106 10.34 -5.74 -15.96
N SER A 107 9.34 -5.88 -16.82
CA SER A 107 8.79 -7.17 -17.21
C SER A 107 8.30 -7.15 -18.66
N ASP A 108 8.28 -8.31 -19.32
CA ASP A 108 7.64 -8.46 -20.62
C ASP A 108 6.11 -8.61 -20.51
N LEU A 109 5.62 -9.00 -19.34
CA LEU A 109 4.20 -9.23 -19.08
C LEU A 109 3.50 -7.99 -18.51
N LEU A 110 4.22 -7.16 -17.73
CA LEU A 110 3.66 -6.07 -16.97
C LEU A 110 4.34 -4.77 -17.34
N ASN A 111 3.56 -3.72 -17.52
CA ASN A 111 4.10 -2.37 -17.63
C ASN A 111 4.69 -1.90 -16.28
N ARG A 112 5.45 -0.80 -16.32
CA ARG A 112 6.12 -0.25 -15.13
C ARG A 112 5.14 0.06 -13.99
N PHE A 113 3.99 0.67 -14.31
CA PHE A 113 3.01 1.05 -13.29
C PHE A 113 2.48 -0.17 -12.56
N THR A 114 1.98 -1.16 -13.30
CA THR A 114 1.41 -2.38 -12.73
C THR A 114 2.46 -3.18 -11.93
N TRP A 115 3.72 -3.20 -12.41
CA TRP A 115 4.81 -3.85 -11.66
C TRP A 115 5.01 -3.20 -10.28
N HIS A 116 5.14 -1.86 -10.23
CA HIS A 116 5.33 -1.14 -8.98
C HIS A 116 4.10 -1.20 -8.09
N GLU A 117 2.90 -1.06 -8.65
CA GLU A 117 1.64 -1.15 -7.94
C GLU A 117 1.49 -2.51 -7.23
N THR A 118 1.76 -3.61 -7.92
CA THR A 118 1.69 -4.96 -7.34
C THR A 118 2.69 -5.14 -6.22
N MET A 119 3.95 -4.72 -6.40
CA MET A 119 4.97 -4.76 -5.35
C MET A 119 4.56 -3.94 -4.12
N ASN A 120 3.98 -2.76 -4.34
CA ASN A 120 3.50 -1.91 -3.26
C ASN A 120 2.30 -2.55 -2.54
N ALA A 121 1.32 -3.08 -3.28
CA ALA A 121 0.14 -3.74 -2.72
C ALA A 121 0.52 -4.93 -1.85
N TRP A 122 1.45 -5.76 -2.30
CA TRP A 122 1.95 -6.87 -1.50
C TRP A 122 2.72 -6.41 -0.26
N GLN A 123 3.54 -5.38 -0.38
CA GLN A 123 4.23 -4.80 0.77
C GLN A 123 3.23 -4.30 1.82
N GLN A 124 2.18 -3.60 1.40
CA GLN A 124 1.15 -3.07 2.31
C GLN A 124 0.27 -4.16 2.92
N GLY A 125 -0.06 -5.20 2.17
CA GLY A 125 -0.89 -6.32 2.66
C GLY A 125 -0.11 -7.32 3.49
N TRP A 126 0.93 -7.91 2.90
CA TRP A 126 1.72 -9.00 3.52
C TRP A 126 2.90 -8.50 4.36
N GLY A 127 3.19 -7.19 4.34
CA GLY A 127 4.36 -6.60 4.99
C GLY A 127 5.65 -6.81 4.21
N ASN A 128 5.62 -7.61 3.14
CA ASN A 128 6.76 -7.98 2.31
C ASN A 128 6.33 -8.10 0.86
N ALA A 129 7.21 -7.73 -0.07
CA ALA A 129 7.04 -7.98 -1.48
C ALA A 129 8.36 -8.39 -2.10
N TYR A 130 8.34 -9.35 -3.01
CA TYR A 130 9.53 -9.95 -3.57
C TYR A 130 9.51 -9.91 -5.09
N SER A 131 10.67 -9.64 -5.68
CA SER A 131 10.87 -9.77 -7.11
C SER A 131 12.24 -10.38 -7.40
N LEU A 132 12.26 -11.43 -8.22
CA LEU A 132 13.49 -12.04 -8.70
C LEU A 132 14.09 -11.17 -9.81
N ILE A 133 15.38 -10.94 -9.74
CA ILE A 133 16.15 -10.32 -10.81
C ILE A 133 16.61 -11.43 -11.75
N ASP A 134 15.85 -11.65 -12.82
CA ASP A 134 16.12 -12.68 -13.80
C ASP A 134 17.02 -12.14 -14.91
N ASP A 135 18.17 -12.75 -15.08
CA ASP A 135 19.14 -12.50 -16.15
C ASP A 135 19.41 -13.75 -17.01
N SER A 136 18.52 -14.76 -16.95
CA SER A 136 18.60 -16.00 -17.70
C SER A 136 18.68 -15.80 -19.23
N ALA A 137 17.97 -14.76 -19.74
CA ALA A 137 18.01 -14.36 -21.15
C ALA A 137 19.28 -13.56 -21.53
N GLY A 138 20.25 -13.49 -20.60
CA GLY A 138 21.47 -12.74 -20.76
C GLY A 138 21.48 -11.41 -20.00
N THR A 139 22.64 -10.99 -19.56
CA THR A 139 22.81 -9.79 -18.69
C THR A 139 22.31 -8.48 -19.29
N ARG A 140 22.08 -8.42 -20.60
CA ARG A 140 21.50 -7.25 -21.28
C ARG A 140 19.98 -7.23 -21.30
N ASN A 141 19.34 -8.36 -20.95
CA ASN A 141 17.87 -8.49 -20.91
C ASN A 141 17.40 -8.90 -19.51
N ILE A 142 17.74 -8.10 -18.52
CA ILE A 142 17.35 -8.33 -17.13
C ILE A 142 15.88 -8.03 -16.97
N LYS A 143 15.14 -8.96 -16.36
CA LYS A 143 13.72 -8.83 -16.04
C LYS A 143 13.49 -8.98 -14.54
N LEU A 144 12.44 -8.36 -14.06
CA LEU A 144 12.02 -8.41 -12.68
C LEU A 144 10.73 -9.25 -12.59
N ILE A 145 10.85 -10.46 -12.05
CA ILE A 145 9.75 -11.41 -11.95
C ILE A 145 9.14 -11.30 -10.56
N HIS A 146 7.86 -11.01 -10.46
CA HIS A 146 7.13 -11.00 -9.20
C HIS A 146 7.10 -12.41 -8.58
N LEU A 147 7.34 -12.46 -7.27
CA LEU A 147 7.19 -13.66 -6.46
C LEU A 147 6.15 -13.40 -5.39
N HIS A 148 5.08 -14.20 -5.37
CA HIS A 148 4.01 -13.98 -4.40
C HIS A 148 4.53 -14.17 -2.96
N PRO A 149 4.23 -13.24 -2.02
CA PRO A 149 4.80 -13.28 -0.67
C PRO A 149 4.54 -14.56 0.11
N SER A 150 3.42 -15.23 -0.14
CA SER A 150 3.11 -16.53 0.51
C SER A 150 4.01 -17.69 0.04
N GLY A 151 4.68 -17.52 -1.10
CA GLY A 151 5.58 -18.53 -1.67
C GLY A 151 7.07 -18.27 -1.37
N VAL A 152 7.41 -17.23 -0.61
CA VAL A 152 8.81 -16.87 -0.35
C VAL A 152 9.11 -16.91 1.15
N VAL A 153 10.12 -17.69 1.53
CA VAL A 153 10.56 -17.83 2.92
C VAL A 153 12.01 -17.36 3.02
N PRO A 154 12.29 -16.21 3.68
CA PRO A 154 13.65 -15.81 4.01
C PRO A 154 14.27 -16.73 5.05
N VAL A 155 15.49 -17.18 4.81
CA VAL A 155 16.24 -18.10 5.69
C VAL A 155 17.64 -17.53 5.95
N LEU A 156 17.99 -17.37 7.22
CA LEU A 156 19.34 -17.00 7.63
C LEU A 156 20.14 -18.28 7.93
N SER A 157 21.19 -18.54 7.14
CA SER A 157 22.08 -19.68 7.34
C SER A 157 23.52 -19.22 7.29
N ASN A 158 24.31 -19.56 8.32
CA ASN A 158 25.73 -19.19 8.43
C ASN A 158 26.02 -17.69 8.22
N GLY A 159 25.14 -16.81 8.73
CA GLY A 159 25.24 -15.37 8.59
C GLY A 159 24.91 -14.83 7.20
N ARG A 160 24.41 -15.64 6.28
CA ARG A 160 23.96 -15.25 4.95
C ARG A 160 22.46 -15.42 4.81
N LEU A 161 21.82 -14.44 4.16
CA LEU A 161 20.38 -14.46 3.89
C LEU A 161 20.11 -15.13 2.53
N PHE A 162 19.22 -16.08 2.54
CA PHE A 162 18.70 -16.81 1.39
C PHE A 162 17.17 -16.66 1.33
N TYR A 163 16.59 -16.89 0.16
CA TYR A 163 15.16 -16.92 -0.04
C TYR A 163 14.77 -18.26 -0.66
N ASN A 164 14.06 -19.08 0.11
CA ASN A 164 13.45 -20.29 -0.42
C ASN A 164 12.15 -19.90 -1.08
N VAL A 165 12.07 -20.11 -2.38
CA VAL A 165 10.92 -19.73 -3.21
C VAL A 165 10.17 -20.98 -3.65
N ARG A 166 8.86 -20.99 -3.44
CA ARG A 166 7.91 -21.97 -3.99
C ARG A 166 6.68 -21.19 -4.46
N ASP A 167 6.83 -20.52 -5.58
CA ASP A 167 5.76 -19.66 -6.10
C ASP A 167 4.89 -20.41 -7.10
N ARG A 168 3.59 -20.50 -6.77
CA ARG A 168 2.61 -21.19 -7.62
C ARG A 168 2.23 -20.39 -8.87
N LEU A 169 2.34 -19.06 -8.82
CA LEU A 169 1.96 -18.18 -9.92
C LEU A 169 2.95 -18.28 -11.07
N THR A 170 4.24 -18.26 -10.76
CA THR A 170 5.33 -18.32 -11.74
C THR A 170 5.86 -19.72 -11.99
N GLY A 171 5.53 -20.67 -11.11
CA GLY A 171 6.07 -22.03 -11.14
C GLY A 171 7.53 -22.13 -10.65
N ILE A 172 8.11 -21.04 -10.16
CA ILE A 172 9.50 -20.98 -9.68
C ILE A 172 9.60 -21.70 -8.34
N SER A 173 10.50 -22.69 -8.26
CA SER A 173 10.80 -23.44 -7.04
C SER A 173 12.31 -23.63 -6.92
N ASP A 174 12.99 -22.72 -6.19
CA ASP A 174 14.43 -22.74 -5.98
C ASP A 174 14.82 -21.88 -4.77
N THR A 175 16.10 -21.93 -4.38
CA THR A 175 16.70 -21.09 -3.35
C THR A 175 17.58 -20.02 -3.98
N PHE A 176 17.28 -18.77 -3.69
CA PHE A 176 17.97 -17.60 -4.22
C PHE A 176 18.79 -16.89 -3.13
N PHE A 177 19.90 -16.32 -3.55
CA PHE A 177 20.69 -15.44 -2.69
C PHE A 177 20.03 -14.09 -2.51
N ARG A 178 20.45 -13.37 -1.48
CA ARG A 178 19.99 -12.01 -1.19
C ARG A 178 20.14 -11.06 -2.39
N GLU A 179 21.21 -11.23 -3.16
CA GLU A 179 21.55 -10.39 -4.31
C GLU A 179 20.63 -10.63 -5.54
N GLU A 180 19.95 -11.77 -5.58
CA GLU A 180 19.04 -12.14 -6.68
C GLU A 180 17.61 -11.65 -6.45
N ILE A 181 17.25 -11.23 -5.22
CA ILE A 181 15.89 -10.86 -4.84
C ILE A 181 15.82 -9.39 -4.41
N ILE A 182 14.93 -8.63 -5.02
CA ILE A 182 14.47 -7.34 -4.50
C ILE A 182 13.41 -7.61 -3.44
N HIS A 183 13.61 -7.10 -2.24
CA HIS A 183 12.72 -7.32 -1.11
C HIS A 183 12.24 -6.00 -0.50
N TYR A 184 11.03 -5.56 -0.86
CA TYR A 184 10.38 -4.44 -0.20
C TYR A 184 9.77 -4.89 1.13
N LYS A 185 10.16 -4.23 2.22
CA LYS A 185 9.74 -4.55 3.59
C LYS A 185 9.00 -3.40 4.24
N MET A 186 7.98 -3.72 5.01
CA MET A 186 7.40 -2.81 6.00
C MET A 186 8.31 -2.74 7.24
N LEU A 187 7.81 -2.15 8.33
CA LEU A 187 8.51 -2.17 9.61
C LEU A 187 8.86 -3.60 10.00
N SER A 188 10.14 -3.84 10.28
CA SER A 188 10.68 -5.12 10.69
C SER A 188 11.21 -5.04 12.12
N THR A 189 11.01 -6.08 12.92
CA THR A 189 11.56 -6.20 14.29
C THR A 189 12.85 -7.03 14.34
N ASP A 190 13.12 -7.82 13.30
CA ASP A 190 14.31 -8.66 13.14
C ASP A 190 15.26 -8.15 12.05
N GLY A 191 14.86 -7.10 11.31
CA GLY A 191 15.60 -6.56 10.17
C GLY A 191 15.48 -7.37 8.88
N ILE A 192 14.85 -8.55 8.92
CA ILE A 192 14.78 -9.49 7.78
C ILE A 192 13.38 -9.52 7.20
N VAL A 193 12.36 -9.74 8.03
CA VAL A 193 10.97 -9.87 7.59
C VAL A 193 10.14 -8.68 8.06
N GLY A 194 9.43 -8.04 7.14
CA GLY A 194 8.49 -6.96 7.43
C GLY A 194 7.21 -7.50 8.08
N LYS A 195 6.66 -6.77 9.03
CA LYS A 195 5.40 -7.10 9.70
C LYS A 195 4.21 -6.70 8.83
N SER A 196 3.27 -7.61 8.64
CA SER A 196 2.02 -7.33 7.93
C SER A 196 1.13 -6.40 8.76
N PRO A 197 0.74 -5.22 8.23
CA PRO A 197 -0.23 -4.35 8.89
C PRO A 197 -1.57 -5.06 9.14
N ILE A 198 -2.00 -5.89 8.21
CA ILE A 198 -3.24 -6.67 8.31
C ILE A 198 -3.19 -7.64 9.49
N ARG A 199 -2.06 -8.36 9.66
CA ARG A 199 -1.91 -9.30 10.78
C ARG A 199 -1.85 -8.59 12.13
N ILE A 200 -1.18 -7.43 12.19
CA ILE A 200 -1.14 -6.60 13.40
C ILE A 200 -2.52 -6.08 13.77
N ALA A 201 -3.29 -5.66 12.76
CA ALA A 201 -4.61 -5.06 12.93
C ALA A 201 -5.77 -6.08 12.84
N ARG A 202 -5.47 -7.37 12.91
CA ARG A 202 -6.44 -8.45 12.64
C ARG A 202 -7.76 -8.27 13.39
N ASP A 203 -7.71 -8.00 14.69
CA ASP A 203 -8.91 -7.89 15.51
C ASP A 203 -9.72 -6.63 15.19
N ASN A 204 -9.06 -5.52 14.86
CA ASN A 204 -9.72 -4.31 14.40
C ASN A 204 -10.41 -4.52 13.05
N ILE A 205 -9.75 -5.20 12.10
CA ILE A 205 -10.33 -5.51 10.78
C ILE A 205 -11.51 -6.48 10.94
N ALA A 206 -11.38 -7.49 11.80
CA ALA A 206 -12.44 -8.44 12.09
C ALA A 206 -13.67 -7.76 12.69
N LEU A 207 -13.47 -6.83 13.62
CA LEU A 207 -14.55 -6.03 14.20
C LEU A 207 -15.25 -5.17 13.14
N GLY A 208 -14.51 -4.56 12.21
CA GLY A 208 -15.06 -3.81 11.08
C GLY A 208 -15.94 -4.68 10.18
N LEU A 209 -15.46 -5.86 9.79
CA LEU A 209 -16.24 -6.82 8.99
C LEU A 209 -17.45 -7.39 9.74
N ALA A 210 -17.33 -7.61 11.06
CA ALA A 210 -18.46 -8.02 11.89
C ALA A 210 -19.57 -6.94 11.93
N ALA A 211 -19.17 -5.67 12.06
CA ALA A 211 -20.09 -4.53 12.02
C ALA A 211 -20.78 -4.40 10.66
N GLU A 212 -20.08 -4.57 9.55
CA GLU A 212 -20.70 -4.58 8.21
C GLU A 212 -21.71 -5.71 8.05
N ARG A 213 -21.37 -6.93 8.49
CA ARG A 213 -22.28 -8.07 8.48
C ARG A 213 -23.51 -7.85 9.37
N TYR A 214 -23.32 -7.22 10.51
CA TYR A 214 -24.43 -6.85 11.41
C TYR A 214 -25.36 -5.85 10.72
N GLY A 215 -24.82 -4.77 10.16
CA GLY A 215 -25.59 -3.76 9.43
C GLY A 215 -26.34 -4.36 8.24
N ALA A 216 -25.69 -5.19 7.43
CA ALA A 216 -26.33 -5.87 6.31
C ALA A 216 -27.52 -6.76 6.74
N ARG A 217 -27.36 -7.49 7.85
CA ARG A 217 -28.47 -8.29 8.42
C ARG A 217 -29.61 -7.44 8.97
N PHE A 218 -29.26 -6.34 9.61
CA PHE A 218 -30.21 -5.37 10.14
C PHE A 218 -31.08 -4.78 9.02
N PHE A 219 -30.45 -4.25 7.96
CA PHE A 219 -31.16 -3.68 6.81
C PHE A 219 -31.96 -4.73 6.03
N ARG A 220 -31.42 -5.94 5.82
CA ARG A 220 -32.16 -7.03 5.17
C ARG A 220 -33.45 -7.41 5.89
N ARG A 221 -33.49 -7.23 7.21
CA ARG A 221 -34.67 -7.48 8.03
C ARG A 221 -35.61 -6.27 8.15
N GLY A 222 -35.42 -5.25 7.29
CA GLY A 222 -36.30 -4.08 7.22
C GLY A 222 -35.98 -2.99 8.25
N GLY A 223 -34.83 -3.04 8.93
CA GLY A 223 -34.35 -1.95 9.80
C GLY A 223 -35.19 -1.66 11.05
N ASN A 224 -36.39 -2.27 11.18
CA ASN A 224 -37.38 -1.87 12.15
C ASN A 224 -37.88 -3.08 12.97
N LEU A 225 -37.01 -3.62 13.83
CA LEU A 225 -37.24 -4.94 14.44
C LEU A 225 -37.60 -4.92 15.91
N LYS A 226 -37.89 -3.77 16.47
CA LYS A 226 -38.32 -3.71 17.87
C LYS A 226 -39.72 -3.05 17.95
N ALA A 227 -40.67 -3.72 17.39
CA ALA A 227 -42.05 -3.45 17.70
C ALA A 227 -42.61 -4.63 18.51
N VAL A 228 -43.41 -4.34 19.47
CA VAL A 228 -44.19 -5.31 20.23
C VAL A 228 -45.65 -5.14 19.78
N ILE A 229 -46.29 -6.24 19.48
CA ILE A 229 -47.73 -6.25 19.29
C ILE A 229 -48.33 -6.67 20.60
N GLU A 230 -49.00 -5.73 21.27
CA GLU A 230 -49.69 -5.94 22.52
C GLU A 230 -51.16 -6.30 22.20
N THR A 231 -51.73 -7.30 22.86
CA THR A 231 -53.14 -7.66 22.80
C THR A 231 -53.72 -7.70 24.21
N GLU A 232 -54.96 -7.27 24.37
CA GLU A 232 -55.64 -7.24 25.67
C GLU A 232 -56.20 -8.63 26.04
N GLY A 233 -56.20 -9.58 25.08
CA GLY A 233 -56.73 -10.93 25.29
C GLY A 233 -55.68 -12.00 25.16
N HIS A 234 -55.94 -13.20 25.72
CA HIS A 234 -55.10 -14.37 25.55
C HIS A 234 -55.50 -15.11 24.28
N MET A 235 -54.58 -15.32 23.36
CA MET A 235 -54.77 -16.15 22.18
C MET A 235 -54.53 -17.60 22.49
N SER A 236 -55.34 -18.51 21.96
CA SER A 236 -55.00 -19.93 21.95
C SER A 236 -53.80 -20.20 21.05
N ASP A 237 -53.09 -21.31 21.30
CA ASP A 237 -51.91 -21.70 20.48
C ASP A 237 -52.25 -21.82 18.96
N LEU A 238 -53.47 -22.16 18.63
CA LEU A 238 -53.90 -22.29 17.24
C LEU A 238 -54.09 -20.92 16.58
N GLU A 239 -54.73 -20.00 17.26
CA GLU A 239 -54.94 -18.61 16.80
C GLU A 239 -53.59 -17.88 16.68
N PHE A 240 -52.67 -18.08 17.62
CA PHE A 240 -51.35 -17.52 17.56
C PHE A 240 -50.53 -18.02 16.35
N LYS A 241 -50.61 -19.36 16.06
CA LYS A 241 -49.93 -19.94 14.88
C LYS A 241 -50.49 -19.41 13.57
N GLU A 242 -51.83 -19.30 13.46
CA GLU A 242 -52.46 -18.77 12.26
C GLU A 242 -52.14 -17.28 12.06
N TRP A 243 -52.24 -16.48 13.13
CA TRP A 243 -51.88 -15.07 13.08
C TRP A 243 -50.41 -14.88 12.68
N LYS A 244 -49.47 -15.62 13.29
CA LYS A 244 -48.05 -15.58 12.97
C LYS A 244 -47.80 -15.92 11.50
N ARG A 245 -48.45 -16.95 10.96
CA ARG A 245 -48.35 -17.35 9.54
C ARG A 245 -48.86 -16.25 8.59
N ARG A 246 -49.97 -15.57 8.93
CA ARG A 246 -50.52 -14.46 8.14
C ARG A 246 -49.58 -13.26 8.21
N TRP A 247 -49.05 -12.94 9.40
CA TRP A 247 -48.10 -11.86 9.59
C TRP A 247 -46.81 -12.07 8.76
N GLU A 248 -46.16 -13.22 8.85
CA GLU A 248 -44.98 -13.58 8.08
C GLU A 248 -45.25 -13.53 6.57
N LYS A 249 -46.41 -14.00 6.10
CA LYS A 249 -46.77 -14.02 4.68
C LYS A 249 -46.97 -12.61 4.09
N TYR A 250 -47.60 -11.71 4.83
CA TYR A 250 -48.05 -10.42 4.30
C TYR A 250 -47.14 -9.26 4.67
N TYR A 251 -46.29 -9.37 5.72
CA TYR A 251 -45.49 -8.27 6.26
C TYR A 251 -44.00 -8.55 6.41
N GLN A 252 -43.55 -9.78 6.24
CA GLN A 252 -42.13 -10.16 6.31
C GLN A 252 -41.58 -10.79 5.01
N GLY A 253 -42.34 -10.79 3.92
CA GLY A 253 -41.90 -11.35 2.63
C GLY A 253 -40.94 -10.43 1.87
N ASP A 254 -40.07 -11.03 1.06
CA ASP A 254 -39.06 -10.38 0.18
C ASP A 254 -39.69 -9.57 -0.98
N SER A 255 -41.01 -9.62 -1.14
CA SER A 255 -41.75 -8.91 -2.17
C SER A 255 -42.19 -7.53 -1.68
N GLY A 256 -41.28 -6.58 -1.64
CA GLY A 256 -41.34 -5.11 -1.59
C GLY A 256 -42.67 -4.35 -1.44
N ASP A 257 -43.81 -4.99 -1.19
CA ASP A 257 -45.10 -4.37 -0.92
C ASP A 257 -45.13 -3.97 0.55
N HIS A 258 -44.89 -2.69 0.81
CA HIS A 258 -45.13 -2.05 2.11
C HIS A 258 -46.63 -1.95 2.40
N ASN A 259 -47.27 -3.08 2.60
CA ASN A 259 -48.68 -3.08 2.99
C ASN A 259 -48.78 -2.61 4.45
N THR A 260 -49.67 -1.64 4.68
CA THR A 260 -50.00 -1.17 6.03
C THR A 260 -50.61 -2.32 6.83
N PRO A 261 -50.02 -2.73 7.98
CA PRO A 261 -50.55 -3.83 8.76
C PRO A 261 -51.91 -3.48 9.34
N ILE A 262 -52.88 -4.39 9.13
CA ILE A 262 -54.19 -4.31 9.78
C ILE A 262 -54.07 -5.12 11.07
N LEU A 263 -54.31 -4.45 12.19
CA LEU A 263 -54.27 -5.06 13.52
C LEU A 263 -55.71 -5.46 13.90
N GLU A 264 -55.89 -6.77 14.14
CA GLU A 264 -57.19 -7.35 14.54
C GLU A 264 -57.19 -7.56 16.08
N TYR A 265 -58.34 -7.83 16.65
CA TYR A 265 -58.51 -8.22 18.07
C TYR A 265 -57.93 -7.24 19.12
N GLY A 266 -58.03 -5.95 18.91
CA GLY A 266 -57.54 -4.96 19.87
C GLY A 266 -56.04 -4.90 19.99
N MET A 267 -55.32 -5.48 19.05
CA MET A 267 -53.85 -5.41 19.02
C MET A 267 -53.36 -3.97 18.83
N LYS A 268 -52.34 -3.60 19.58
CA LYS A 268 -51.66 -2.31 19.50
C LYS A 268 -50.24 -2.53 19.03
N TYR A 269 -49.85 -1.86 17.95
CA TYR A 269 -48.47 -1.81 17.50
C TYR A 269 -47.72 -0.74 18.30
N LYS A 270 -46.77 -1.18 19.12
CA LYS A 270 -45.93 -0.30 19.91
C LYS A 270 -44.53 -0.39 19.40
N GLN A 271 -44.09 0.64 18.73
CA GLN A 271 -42.72 0.78 18.31
C GLN A 271 -41.85 1.00 19.55
N LEU A 272 -40.97 0.08 19.84
CA LEU A 272 -39.91 0.28 20.86
C LEU A 272 -38.93 1.24 20.24
N GLY A 273 -38.94 2.49 20.66
CA GLY A 273 -38.29 3.65 20.05
C GLY A 273 -36.91 3.42 19.49
N VAL A 274 -36.40 4.38 18.70
CA VAL A 274 -35.04 4.39 18.14
C VAL A 274 -34.06 4.10 19.28
N ASN A 275 -33.43 2.93 19.20
CA ASN A 275 -32.54 2.49 20.27
C ASN A 275 -31.26 3.36 20.23
N PRO A 276 -30.74 3.84 21.36
CA PRO A 276 -29.43 4.50 21.44
C PRO A 276 -28.30 3.68 20.81
N GLU A 277 -28.48 2.36 20.68
CA GLU A 277 -27.57 1.44 20.02
C GLU A 277 -27.33 1.78 18.52
N ASP A 278 -28.31 2.35 17.81
CA ASP A 278 -28.17 2.69 16.40
C ASP A 278 -27.22 3.88 16.19
N ALA A 279 -27.31 4.88 17.06
CA ALA A 279 -26.37 6.01 17.04
C ALA A 279 -24.94 5.57 17.46
N GLN A 280 -24.83 4.66 18.42
CA GLN A 280 -23.55 4.08 18.83
C GLN A 280 -22.96 3.19 17.74
N PHE A 281 -23.79 2.48 16.97
CA PHE A 281 -23.31 1.67 15.84
C PHE A 281 -22.66 2.54 14.76
N ILE A 282 -23.27 3.66 14.39
CA ILE A 282 -22.70 4.60 13.41
C ILE A 282 -21.36 5.18 13.95
N ALA A 283 -21.33 5.59 15.22
CA ALA A 283 -20.12 6.10 15.85
C ALA A 283 -19.01 5.04 15.89
N SER A 284 -19.35 3.78 16.15
CA SER A 284 -18.41 2.66 16.14
C SER A 284 -17.84 2.40 14.75
N ARG A 285 -18.64 2.50 13.68
CA ARG A 285 -18.14 2.36 12.29
C ARG A 285 -17.17 3.46 11.93
N LYS A 286 -17.44 4.71 12.32
CA LYS A 286 -16.52 5.84 12.11
C LYS A 286 -15.22 5.66 12.88
N PHE A 287 -15.31 5.19 14.13
CA PHE A 287 -14.13 4.87 14.92
C PHE A 287 -13.28 3.80 14.23
N GLN A 288 -13.89 2.73 13.71
CA GLN A 288 -13.18 1.66 12.99
C GLN A 288 -12.48 2.17 11.74
N LEU A 289 -13.13 3.05 10.96
CA LEU A 289 -12.49 3.67 9.79
C LEU A 289 -11.23 4.44 10.20
N ASN A 290 -11.31 5.26 11.27
CA ASN A 290 -10.15 6.00 11.77
C ASN A 290 -9.03 5.08 12.29
N GLU A 291 -9.37 3.95 12.92
CA GLU A 291 -8.38 2.95 13.33
C GLU A 291 -7.65 2.34 12.13
N ILE A 292 -8.36 2.00 11.06
CA ILE A 292 -7.75 1.51 9.81
C ILE A 292 -6.82 2.59 9.22
N CYS A 293 -7.27 3.84 9.15
CA CYS A 293 -6.44 4.96 8.70
C CYS A 293 -5.16 5.10 9.53
N ARG A 294 -5.24 4.93 10.85
CA ARG A 294 -4.10 4.99 11.77
C ARG A 294 -3.11 3.86 11.53
N ILE A 295 -3.58 2.63 11.28
CA ILE A 295 -2.75 1.46 11.01
C ILE A 295 -1.92 1.65 9.74
N PHE A 296 -2.55 2.17 8.66
CA PHE A 296 -1.87 2.43 7.39
C PHE A 296 -1.20 3.82 7.34
N ASN A 297 -1.35 4.62 8.40
CA ASN A 297 -0.86 6.00 8.47
C ASN A 297 -1.34 6.85 7.28
N VAL A 298 -2.62 6.71 6.93
CA VAL A 298 -3.30 7.43 5.85
C VAL A 298 -4.30 8.40 6.46
N PRO A 299 -4.28 9.69 6.12
CA PRO A 299 -5.29 10.65 6.59
C PRO A 299 -6.69 10.27 6.09
N PRO A 300 -7.74 10.37 6.93
CA PRO A 300 -9.09 9.93 6.57
C PRO A 300 -9.67 10.62 5.34
N HIS A 301 -9.35 11.90 5.10
CA HIS A 301 -9.84 12.62 3.93
C HIS A 301 -9.38 12.03 2.59
N LEU A 302 -8.21 11.39 2.54
CA LEU A 302 -7.69 10.73 1.33
C LEU A 302 -8.46 9.45 0.96
N ILE A 303 -9.25 8.92 1.89
CA ILE A 303 -10.16 7.79 1.65
C ILE A 303 -11.64 8.21 1.70
N ALA A 304 -11.90 9.49 1.39
CA ALA A 304 -13.22 10.10 1.27
C ALA A 304 -14.01 10.28 2.59
N ASP A 305 -13.34 10.35 3.75
CA ASP A 305 -13.95 10.79 5.01
C ASP A 305 -13.65 12.28 5.27
N LEU A 306 -14.59 13.15 4.90
CA LEU A 306 -14.43 14.61 4.92
C LEU A 306 -15.07 15.30 6.14
N GLU A 307 -15.65 14.55 7.09
CA GLU A 307 -16.48 15.13 8.16
C GLU A 307 -15.81 16.20 9.04
N ARG A 308 -14.49 16.19 9.16
CA ARG A 308 -13.72 17.15 9.97
C ARG A 308 -12.73 17.98 9.16
N SER A 309 -12.88 18.01 7.84
CA SER A 309 -11.90 18.59 6.95
C SER A 309 -12.35 19.98 6.50
N THR A 310 -11.58 21.02 6.83
CA THR A 310 -11.64 22.34 6.20
C THR A 310 -10.58 22.42 5.11
N PHE A 311 -10.77 23.25 4.10
CA PHE A 311 -9.83 23.35 2.97
C PHE A 311 -8.37 23.58 3.39
N SER A 312 -8.11 24.47 4.34
CA SER A 312 -6.76 24.74 4.84
C SER A 312 -6.16 23.54 5.61
N ASN A 313 -6.98 22.73 6.28
CA ASN A 313 -6.52 21.56 7.00
C ASN A 313 -6.18 20.40 6.02
N ILE A 314 -6.87 20.31 4.89
CA ILE A 314 -6.64 19.27 3.87
C ILE A 314 -5.23 19.43 3.29
N GLU A 315 -4.85 20.64 2.85
CA GLU A 315 -3.51 20.90 2.30
C GLU A 315 -2.39 20.55 3.30
N HIS A 316 -2.56 20.91 4.56
CA HIS A 316 -1.61 20.55 5.61
C HIS A 316 -1.53 19.06 5.84
N GLN A 317 -2.65 18.33 5.81
CA GLN A 317 -2.69 16.89 5.98
C GLN A 317 -2.08 16.17 4.77
N ASP A 318 -2.26 16.68 3.55
CA ASP A 318 -1.61 16.15 2.34
C ASP A 318 -0.08 16.26 2.44
N LEU A 319 0.42 17.41 2.85
CA LEU A 319 1.85 17.61 3.09
C LEU A 319 2.39 16.70 4.21
N GLN A 320 1.63 16.50 5.28
CA GLN A 320 1.98 15.58 6.36
C GLN A 320 2.03 14.14 5.87
N PHE A 321 1.06 13.71 5.04
CA PHE A 321 1.04 12.39 4.44
C PHE A 321 2.28 12.15 3.57
N VAL A 322 2.63 13.10 2.71
CA VAL A 322 3.85 13.00 1.90
C VAL A 322 5.10 12.93 2.78
N LYS A 323 5.19 13.79 3.81
CA LYS A 323 6.36 13.92 4.67
C LYS A 323 6.58 12.71 5.60
N TYR A 324 5.52 12.19 6.21
CA TYR A 324 5.62 11.21 7.28
C TYR A 324 5.28 9.78 6.85
N THR A 325 4.45 9.61 5.82
CA THR A 325 4.07 8.28 5.33
C THR A 325 4.83 7.93 4.05
N LEU A 326 4.60 8.70 3.00
CA LEU A 326 5.11 8.37 1.67
C LEU A 326 6.63 8.40 1.58
N ARG A 327 7.26 9.48 2.09
CA ARG A 327 8.72 9.67 2.01
C ARG A 327 9.50 8.53 2.67
N ALA A 328 9.06 8.05 3.84
CA ALA A 328 9.73 6.97 4.55
C ALA A 328 9.63 5.65 3.79
N ASP A 329 8.47 5.37 3.20
CA ASP A 329 8.22 4.17 2.40
C ASP A 329 9.03 4.19 1.09
N LEU A 330 9.00 5.30 0.36
CA LEU A 330 9.80 5.48 -0.85
C LEU A 330 11.30 5.33 -0.55
N ARG A 331 11.78 5.89 0.56
CA ARG A 331 13.20 5.79 0.91
C ARG A 331 13.67 4.35 1.14
N ARG A 332 12.85 3.50 1.76
CA ARG A 332 13.15 2.06 1.90
C ARG A 332 13.30 1.39 0.54
N LYS A 333 12.39 1.69 -0.39
CA LYS A 333 12.38 1.15 -1.76
C LYS A 333 13.59 1.63 -2.56
N GLU A 334 13.88 2.92 -2.50
CA GLU A 334 15.06 3.52 -3.15
C GLU A 334 16.35 2.84 -2.71
N MET A 335 16.54 2.68 -1.40
CA MET A 335 17.74 2.03 -0.85
C MET A 335 17.84 0.56 -1.24
N GLU A 336 16.72 -0.16 -1.28
CA GLU A 336 16.70 -1.55 -1.74
C GLU A 336 17.04 -1.64 -3.23
N LEU A 337 16.46 -0.79 -4.07
CA LEU A 337 16.78 -0.74 -5.50
C LEU A 337 18.23 -0.34 -5.75
N GLU A 338 18.76 0.64 -5.01
CA GLU A 338 20.18 1.01 -5.08
C GLU A 338 21.09 -0.18 -4.73
N ASP A 339 20.80 -0.89 -3.64
CA ASP A 339 21.60 -2.04 -3.20
C ASP A 339 21.62 -3.17 -4.22
N LYS A 340 20.48 -3.42 -4.90
CA LYS A 340 20.31 -4.51 -5.86
C LYS A 340 20.72 -4.18 -7.30
N LEU A 341 20.48 -2.95 -7.73
CA LEU A 341 20.66 -2.56 -9.12
C LEU A 341 21.95 -1.74 -9.36
N ILE A 342 22.58 -1.19 -8.32
CA ILE A 342 23.90 -0.56 -8.44
C ILE A 342 24.97 -1.54 -7.96
N ILE A 343 25.49 -2.32 -8.89
CA ILE A 343 26.36 -3.48 -8.58
C ILE A 343 27.82 -3.08 -8.46
N ASP A 344 28.29 -2.11 -9.26
CA ASP A 344 29.68 -1.68 -9.25
C ASP A 344 30.02 -0.96 -7.92
N PRO A 345 30.98 -1.48 -7.14
CA PRO A 345 31.40 -0.84 -5.88
C PRO A 345 31.85 0.61 -6.04
N ARG A 346 32.36 1.00 -7.24
CA ARG A 346 32.79 2.38 -7.52
C ARG A 346 31.65 3.35 -7.74
N GLU A 347 30.48 2.83 -8.08
CA GLU A 347 29.23 3.57 -8.33
C GLU A 347 28.32 3.60 -7.09
N LYS A 348 28.48 2.59 -6.20
CA LYS A 348 27.75 2.56 -4.91
C LYS A 348 28.05 3.83 -4.10
N GLY A 349 26.97 4.48 -3.67
CA GLY A 349 27.03 5.74 -2.94
C GLY A 349 27.16 7.01 -3.80
N LYS A 350 27.47 6.88 -5.10
CA LYS A 350 27.51 8.01 -6.06
C LYS A 350 26.26 8.06 -6.94
N ILE A 351 25.86 6.89 -7.48
CA ILE A 351 24.62 6.78 -8.25
C ILE A 351 23.45 6.57 -7.29
N ARG A 352 22.39 7.31 -7.52
CA ARG A 352 21.17 7.30 -6.72
C ARG A 352 19.96 6.97 -7.59
N ILE A 353 19.03 6.23 -6.99
CA ILE A 353 17.72 5.95 -7.56
C ILE A 353 16.71 6.68 -6.67
N ARG A 354 15.88 7.55 -7.24
CA ARG A 354 14.89 8.35 -6.50
C ARG A 354 13.55 8.36 -7.18
N PHE A 355 12.52 8.34 -6.38
CA PHE A 355 11.17 8.68 -6.82
C PHE A 355 11.00 10.19 -6.72
N ASN A 356 10.62 10.82 -7.82
CA ASN A 356 10.38 12.25 -7.86
C ASN A 356 9.00 12.56 -7.26
N ILE A 357 9.02 13.14 -6.06
CA ILE A 357 7.82 13.55 -5.32
C ILE A 357 7.46 15.02 -5.52
N ASP A 358 8.27 15.77 -6.30
CA ASP A 358 8.08 17.23 -6.42
C ASP A 358 6.70 17.57 -7.00
N GLY A 359 6.15 16.71 -7.86
CA GLY A 359 4.80 16.87 -8.40
C GLY A 359 3.69 16.80 -7.34
N LEU A 360 3.90 15.99 -6.27
CA LEU A 360 2.93 15.85 -5.18
C LEU A 360 3.00 17.01 -4.18
N LEU A 361 4.17 17.62 -4.04
CA LEU A 361 4.38 18.77 -3.15
C LEU A 361 3.87 20.07 -3.75
N ARG A 362 3.52 20.07 -5.04
CA ARG A 362 3.00 21.24 -5.76
C ARG A 362 1.49 21.40 -5.57
N GLY A 363 1.02 21.46 -4.34
CA GLY A 363 -0.41 21.43 -3.99
C GLY A 363 -1.26 22.58 -4.57
N ASP A 364 -0.69 23.75 -4.84
CA ASP A 364 -1.37 24.88 -5.49
C ASP A 364 -0.47 25.48 -6.57
N LEU A 365 -0.99 25.54 -7.80
CA LEU A 365 -0.30 26.18 -8.93
C LEU A 365 0.06 27.64 -8.63
N THR A 366 -0.78 28.33 -7.87
CA THR A 366 -0.59 29.71 -7.45
C THR A 366 0.59 29.82 -6.49
N THR A 367 0.65 28.99 -5.47
CA THR A 367 1.76 28.93 -4.51
C THR A 367 3.07 28.54 -5.18
N LEU A 368 3.05 27.54 -6.06
CA LEU A 368 4.22 27.14 -6.85
C LEU A 368 4.69 28.28 -7.76
N THR A 369 3.77 28.93 -8.48
CA THR A 369 4.10 30.04 -9.39
C THR A 369 4.71 31.20 -8.62
N ASN A 370 4.14 31.55 -7.47
CA ASN A 370 4.67 32.61 -6.59
C ASN A 370 6.05 32.24 -6.05
N HIS A 371 6.26 30.98 -5.65
CA HIS A 371 7.55 30.49 -5.18
C HIS A 371 8.63 30.56 -6.26
N ILE A 372 8.33 30.06 -7.47
CA ILE A 372 9.23 30.14 -8.62
C ILE A 372 9.53 31.60 -8.96
N LEU A 373 8.51 32.49 -8.95
CA LEU A 373 8.68 33.91 -9.24
C LEU A 373 9.64 34.56 -8.23
N GLN A 374 9.46 34.31 -6.94
CA GLN A 374 10.33 34.81 -5.87
C GLN A 374 11.77 34.32 -6.02
N LEU A 375 11.97 33.02 -6.24
CA LEU A 375 13.31 32.44 -6.38
C LEU A 375 14.00 32.93 -7.66
N THR A 376 13.27 33.11 -8.76
CA THR A 376 13.82 33.62 -10.02
C THR A 376 14.17 35.10 -9.89
N ASN A 377 13.30 35.90 -9.25
CA ASN A 377 13.54 37.34 -9.05
C ASN A 377 14.73 37.60 -8.11
N ASN A 378 14.96 36.73 -7.12
CA ASN A 378 16.10 36.80 -6.21
C ASN A 378 17.40 36.20 -6.80
N GLY A 379 17.38 35.74 -8.04
CA GLY A 379 18.56 35.15 -8.67
C GLY A 379 18.92 33.75 -8.14
N THR A 380 18.10 33.14 -7.29
CA THR A 380 18.34 31.80 -6.75
C THR A 380 18.09 30.72 -7.80
N LEU A 381 17.10 30.93 -8.69
CA LEU A 381 16.80 30.08 -9.84
C LEU A 381 17.00 30.87 -11.15
N THR A 382 17.54 30.21 -12.15
CA THR A 382 17.50 30.70 -13.53
C THR A 382 16.09 30.58 -14.08
N ARG A 383 15.78 31.35 -15.12
CA ARG A 383 14.47 31.25 -15.79
C ARG A 383 14.25 29.87 -16.42
N ASN A 384 15.30 29.22 -16.92
CA ASN A 384 15.20 27.86 -17.47
C ASN A 384 14.96 26.81 -16.40
N GLU A 385 15.57 26.93 -15.22
CA GLU A 385 15.25 26.05 -14.08
C GLU A 385 13.80 26.24 -13.61
N GLY A 386 13.31 27.49 -13.54
CA GLY A 386 11.89 27.76 -13.26
C GLY A 386 10.95 27.18 -14.32
N ARG A 387 11.35 27.19 -15.62
CA ARG A 387 10.61 26.52 -16.71
C ARG A 387 10.61 25.01 -16.56
N ALA A 388 11.73 24.43 -16.17
CA ALA A 388 11.85 22.97 -15.91
C ALA A 388 10.95 22.53 -14.75
N LEU A 389 10.85 23.35 -13.70
CA LEU A 389 9.91 23.12 -12.60
C LEU A 389 8.44 23.11 -13.07
N LEU A 390 8.10 23.82 -14.15
CA LEU A 390 6.78 23.86 -14.78
C LEU A 390 6.64 22.85 -15.94
N ASN A 391 7.58 21.90 -16.10
CA ASN A 391 7.66 20.95 -17.22
C ASN A 391 7.64 21.62 -18.61
N ARG A 392 8.28 22.78 -18.75
CA ARG A 392 8.44 23.52 -20.01
C ARG A 392 9.86 23.41 -20.51
N ASN A 393 10.03 23.23 -21.82
CA ASN A 393 11.35 23.17 -22.44
C ASN A 393 12.17 24.45 -22.20
N PRO A 394 13.51 24.34 -22.05
CA PRO A 394 14.37 25.49 -21.90
C PRO A 394 14.33 26.38 -23.15
N ILE A 395 14.61 27.66 -22.96
CA ILE A 395 14.74 28.66 -24.02
C ILE A 395 16.18 29.15 -24.03
N PRO A 396 16.88 29.21 -25.16
CA PRO A 396 18.23 29.71 -25.24
C PRO A 396 18.35 31.14 -24.67
N GLY A 397 19.40 31.36 -23.87
CA GLY A 397 19.68 32.68 -23.25
C GLY A 397 18.99 32.94 -21.90
N LEU A 398 18.21 31.96 -21.35
CA LEU A 398 17.57 32.10 -20.05
C LEU A 398 18.28 31.33 -18.92
N ASP A 399 19.54 30.92 -19.13
CA ASP A 399 20.33 30.14 -18.17
C ASP A 399 21.10 31.00 -17.16
N LYS A 400 21.02 32.32 -17.30
CA LYS A 400 21.65 33.23 -16.33
C LYS A 400 20.64 33.62 -15.25
N PRO A 401 21.04 33.58 -13.95
CA PRO A 401 20.22 34.10 -12.88
C PRO A 401 19.96 35.60 -13.07
N LEU A 402 18.79 36.07 -12.63
CA LEU A 402 18.49 37.48 -12.61
C LEU A 402 19.28 38.16 -11.46
N GLU A 403 19.96 39.22 -11.77
CA GLU A 403 20.57 40.08 -10.76
C GLU A 403 19.51 41.14 -10.36
N PRO A 404 19.01 41.16 -9.09
CA PRO A 404 18.06 42.16 -8.65
C PRO A 404 18.65 43.56 -8.79
N ALA A 405 17.93 44.45 -9.45
CA ALA A 405 18.38 45.82 -9.71
C ALA A 405 18.77 46.61 -8.45
N ASN A 406 18.28 46.17 -7.28
CA ASN A 406 18.56 46.78 -5.98
C ASN A 406 19.93 46.36 -5.39
N ILE A 407 20.60 45.32 -5.95
CA ILE A 407 21.86 44.76 -5.48
C ILE A 407 23.01 45.25 -6.39
N THR A 408 22.72 45.53 -7.66
CA THR A 408 23.68 46.19 -8.53
C THR A 408 23.83 47.63 -8.14
N GLY A 409 24.63 47.90 -7.10
CA GLY A 409 25.13 49.24 -6.85
C GLY A 409 25.88 49.70 -8.11
N LYS A 410 25.29 50.64 -8.83
CA LYS A 410 26.03 51.42 -9.81
C LYS A 410 27.00 52.27 -9.02
N ASP A 411 28.21 51.74 -8.80
CA ASP A 411 29.34 52.59 -8.57
C ASP A 411 29.53 53.37 -9.88
N LYS A 412 29.18 54.66 -9.81
CA LYS A 412 29.56 55.67 -10.77
C LYS A 412 30.95 56.17 -10.46
#